data_72cb919c859164d33f0def120725b1b8
#
_entry.id   72cb919c859164d33f0def120725b1b8
#
_cell.length_a   1.000
_cell.length_b   1.000
_cell.length_c   1.000
_cell.angle_alpha   90.00
_cell.angle_beta   90.00
_cell.angle_gamma   90.00
#
_symmetry.space_group_name_H-M   'P 1'
#
loop_
_entity.id
_entity.type
_entity.pdbx_description
1 polymer ?
#
loop_
_entity_poly.entity_id
_entity_poly.type
_entity_poly.pdbx_seq_one_letter_code
_entity_poly.pdbx_strand_id
1 'polypeptide(L)'
;MFNPTAKIWTWVSGSRAANTLGVYGTQGVASTSNVPGSRIQAVSWIDKSGNFWLFGGSGIGSPLAVGLLNDLWMFNPTAKIWTWVSGSSAVNTLGVYGTMGTPTASNVPGARDSSVGWTDSSGNLWLFGGYGNDSTSTQGDLNDLWEFSPTTKEWTWVSGSNTVGSGPAVYGTKGVAAASNTPGARGSSVSWIDGSGNLWLFGGIPGFLGIYSFESNLNDLWEFSPTNKEWTWVSGANTIPAGSYGQSGVYGTQGVAAASNVPGARDSAVSWVDPSGNLWLFGGLGYDSTGALVDLNDLWRYQP
;
A
#
# COMPACT_ATOMS: atom_id res chain seq x y z
N MET A 1 15.16 -8.37 15.41
CA MET A 1 15.00 -9.72 14.84
C MET A 1 14.60 -10.69 15.93
N PHE A 2 13.57 -11.48 15.71
CA PHE A 2 13.15 -12.55 16.61
C PHE A 2 13.70 -13.88 16.10
N ASN A 3 14.31 -14.66 16.99
CA ASN A 3 14.71 -16.03 16.68
C ASN A 3 13.64 -16.98 17.24
N PRO A 4 12.83 -17.64 16.40
CA PRO A 4 11.74 -18.49 16.87
C PRO A 4 12.21 -19.76 17.58
N THR A 5 13.40 -20.26 17.26
CA THR A 5 13.98 -21.43 17.92
C THR A 5 14.45 -21.10 19.32
N ALA A 6 15.23 -20.02 19.47
CA ALA A 6 15.74 -19.58 20.76
C ALA A 6 14.73 -18.71 21.54
N LYS A 7 13.64 -18.26 20.91
CA LYS A 7 12.59 -17.38 21.48
C LYS A 7 13.15 -16.06 22.05
N ILE A 8 14.13 -15.49 21.35
CA ILE A 8 14.81 -14.25 21.76
C ILE A 8 14.72 -13.16 20.70
N TRP A 9 14.74 -11.90 21.16
CA TRP A 9 14.82 -10.73 20.31
C TRP A 9 16.26 -10.21 20.22
N THR A 10 16.64 -9.71 19.05
CA THR A 10 17.89 -8.97 18.86
C THR A 10 17.55 -7.58 18.33
N TRP A 11 18.02 -6.54 19.01
CA TRP A 11 18.01 -5.18 18.49
C TRP A 11 19.11 -5.03 17.45
N VAL A 12 18.74 -4.85 16.17
CA VAL A 12 19.68 -4.91 15.04
C VAL A 12 20.16 -3.53 14.62
N SER A 13 19.29 -2.53 14.60
CA SER A 13 19.58 -1.19 14.09
C SER A 13 18.60 -0.17 14.68
N GLY A 14 18.86 1.12 14.49
CA GLY A 14 18.03 2.22 14.94
C GLY A 14 18.39 2.73 16.35
N SER A 15 17.75 3.82 16.75
CA SER A 15 17.91 4.45 18.07
C SER A 15 16.93 3.87 19.08
N ARG A 16 17.30 3.90 20.36
CA ARG A 16 16.40 3.67 21.50
C ARG A 16 15.70 4.94 21.99
N ALA A 17 16.04 6.09 21.42
CA ALA A 17 15.36 7.35 21.69
C ALA A 17 14.18 7.54 20.72
N ALA A 18 13.14 8.20 21.17
CA ALA A 18 11.99 8.57 20.31
C ALA A 18 12.35 9.75 19.40
N ASN A 19 11.59 9.90 18.34
CA ASN A 19 11.63 11.06 17.42
C ASN A 19 13.04 11.36 16.89
N THR A 20 13.76 10.31 16.46
CA THR A 20 15.12 10.46 15.94
C THR A 20 15.12 10.77 14.45
N LEU A 21 16.00 11.68 14.05
CA LEU A 21 16.31 11.97 12.65
C LEU A 21 16.91 10.75 11.95
N GLY A 22 16.62 10.61 10.66
CA GLY A 22 17.36 9.71 9.79
C GLY A 22 18.78 10.22 9.52
N VAL A 23 19.71 9.29 9.36
CA VAL A 23 21.05 9.56 8.85
C VAL A 23 21.14 9.02 7.43
N TYR A 24 21.12 9.92 6.46
CA TYR A 24 20.94 9.56 5.04
C TYR A 24 22.26 9.22 4.34
N GLY A 25 23.36 9.87 4.71
CA GLY A 25 24.63 9.72 4.01
C GLY A 25 24.54 10.17 2.55
N THR A 26 25.24 9.44 1.67
CA THR A 26 25.15 9.66 0.20
C THR A 26 24.17 8.69 -0.41
N GLN A 27 23.25 9.20 -1.25
CA GLN A 27 22.22 8.38 -1.93
C GLN A 27 22.88 7.29 -2.77
N GLY A 28 22.37 6.08 -2.66
CA GLY A 28 22.89 4.89 -3.33
C GLY A 28 24.12 4.26 -2.65
N VAL A 29 24.66 4.88 -1.60
CA VAL A 29 25.85 4.38 -0.89
C VAL A 29 25.47 3.76 0.46
N ALA A 30 25.76 2.48 0.62
CA ALA A 30 25.58 1.77 1.88
C ALA A 30 26.55 2.27 2.94
N SER A 31 26.09 2.48 4.17
CA SER A 31 26.95 2.88 5.29
C SER A 31 26.42 2.34 6.62
N THR A 32 27.33 1.99 7.52
CA THR A 32 27.00 1.55 8.89
C THR A 32 26.36 2.67 9.73
N SER A 33 26.54 3.93 9.32
CA SER A 33 25.91 5.09 9.95
C SER A 33 24.51 5.41 9.42
N ASN A 34 24.15 4.88 8.25
CA ASN A 34 22.85 5.13 7.65
C ASN A 34 21.74 4.51 8.50
N VAL A 35 20.66 5.26 8.71
CA VAL A 35 19.47 4.78 9.40
C VAL A 35 18.25 5.62 9.00
N PRO A 36 17.10 5.03 8.68
CA PRO A 36 15.86 5.78 8.47
C PRO A 36 15.43 6.51 9.74
N GLY A 37 14.81 7.69 9.59
CA GLY A 37 14.22 8.42 10.71
C GLY A 37 12.99 7.69 11.30
N SER A 38 12.60 8.10 12.52
CA SER A 38 11.39 7.60 13.19
C SER A 38 10.15 7.84 12.33
N ARG A 39 9.33 6.79 12.11
CA ARG A 39 8.15 6.86 11.24
C ARG A 39 7.10 5.83 11.58
N ILE A 40 5.88 6.09 11.15
CA ILE A 40 4.73 5.16 11.19
C ILE A 40 4.14 5.02 9.78
N GLN A 41 3.35 3.99 9.54
CA GLN A 41 2.56 3.77 8.31
C GLN A 41 3.39 3.78 7.01
N ALA A 42 4.67 3.40 7.10
CA ALA A 42 5.51 3.18 5.95
C ALA A 42 5.16 1.85 5.26
N VAL A 43 5.40 1.79 3.95
CA VAL A 43 5.30 0.52 3.20
C VAL A 43 6.61 -0.24 3.28
N SER A 44 6.54 -1.57 3.35
CA SER A 44 7.73 -2.41 3.37
C SER A 44 7.60 -3.60 2.43
N TRP A 45 8.75 -4.06 1.92
CA TRP A 45 8.87 -5.20 1.02
C TRP A 45 10.09 -6.05 1.37
N ILE A 46 10.10 -7.26 0.82
CA ILE A 46 11.28 -8.12 0.80
C ILE A 46 11.55 -8.45 -0.67
N ASP A 47 12.78 -8.17 -1.15
CA ASP A 47 13.18 -8.53 -2.51
C ASP A 47 13.63 -10.00 -2.60
N LYS A 48 13.86 -10.47 -3.82
CA LYS A 48 14.33 -11.85 -4.08
C LYS A 48 15.68 -12.19 -3.46
N SER A 49 16.49 -11.19 -3.16
CA SER A 49 17.79 -11.34 -2.50
C SER A 49 17.67 -11.36 -0.97
N GLY A 50 16.44 -11.19 -0.44
CA GLY A 50 16.15 -11.14 0.98
C GLY A 50 16.48 -9.80 1.63
N ASN A 51 16.70 -8.73 0.86
CA ASN A 51 16.82 -7.40 1.42
C ASN A 51 15.44 -6.85 1.80
N PHE A 52 15.40 -6.05 2.87
CA PHE A 52 14.19 -5.39 3.31
C PHE A 52 14.15 -3.97 2.75
N TRP A 53 13.00 -3.59 2.22
CA TRP A 53 12.77 -2.28 1.64
C TRP A 53 11.73 -1.52 2.45
N LEU A 54 11.90 -0.20 2.55
CA LEU A 54 11.03 0.70 3.31
C LEU A 54 10.82 1.98 2.52
N PHE A 55 9.58 2.40 2.34
CA PHE A 55 9.24 3.63 1.63
C PHE A 55 8.27 4.48 2.44
N GLY A 56 8.55 5.78 2.52
CA GLY A 56 7.62 6.79 2.99
C GLY A 56 7.23 6.64 4.46
N GLY A 57 5.96 6.85 4.72
CA GLY A 57 5.37 6.94 6.05
C GLY A 57 5.29 8.37 6.59
N SER A 58 4.58 8.54 7.70
CA SER A 58 4.55 9.78 8.47
C SER A 58 5.66 9.75 9.51
N GLY A 59 6.57 10.73 9.49
CA GLY A 59 7.75 10.67 10.35
C GLY A 59 8.56 11.95 10.39
N ILE A 60 9.84 11.79 10.73
CA ILE A 60 10.76 12.91 10.92
C ILE A 60 11.77 12.94 9.78
N GLY A 61 11.68 13.98 8.97
CA GLY A 61 12.60 14.28 7.88
C GLY A 61 13.67 15.30 8.27
N SER A 62 14.57 15.56 7.34
CA SER A 62 15.68 16.51 7.50
C SER A 62 15.39 17.82 6.71
N PRO A 63 15.66 19.00 7.28
CA PRO A 63 15.99 19.28 8.66
C PRO A 63 14.80 18.96 9.58
N LEU A 64 15.00 18.75 10.85
CA LEU A 64 14.03 18.29 11.85
C LEU A 64 12.59 18.82 11.63
N ALA A 65 11.81 18.11 10.85
CA ALA A 65 10.43 18.43 10.49
C ALA A 65 9.58 17.15 10.51
N VAL A 66 8.36 17.26 11.03
CA VAL A 66 7.37 16.17 11.04
C VAL A 66 6.50 16.29 9.79
N GLY A 67 6.31 15.22 9.08
CA GLY A 67 5.46 15.17 7.89
C GLY A 67 5.56 13.85 7.15
N LEU A 68 5.01 13.82 5.95
CA LEU A 68 5.05 12.67 5.07
C LEU A 68 6.42 12.55 4.41
N LEU A 69 6.87 11.33 4.21
CA LEU A 69 8.17 10.99 3.62
C LEU A 69 8.00 10.29 2.27
N ASN A 70 9.02 10.38 1.39
CA ASN A 70 9.10 9.62 0.15
C ASN A 70 10.47 8.97 -0.07
N ASP A 71 11.26 8.88 0.99
CA ASP A 71 12.54 8.23 0.95
C ASP A 71 12.39 6.70 0.83
N LEU A 72 13.14 6.13 -0.10
CA LEU A 72 13.24 4.67 -0.28
C LEU A 72 14.55 4.18 0.32
N TRP A 73 14.44 3.22 1.21
CA TRP A 73 15.56 2.60 1.91
C TRP A 73 15.62 1.11 1.62
N MET A 74 16.84 0.59 1.54
CA MET A 74 17.13 -0.84 1.50
C MET A 74 17.98 -1.23 2.70
N PHE A 75 17.60 -2.27 3.42
CA PHE A 75 18.39 -2.89 4.47
C PHE A 75 18.90 -4.26 4.02
N ASN A 76 20.21 -4.43 4.03
CA ASN A 76 20.82 -5.75 3.81
C ASN A 76 20.93 -6.48 5.16
N PRO A 77 20.17 -7.56 5.41
CA PRO A 77 20.16 -8.23 6.71
C PRO A 77 21.45 -9.00 7.01
N THR A 78 22.22 -9.39 6.00
CA THR A 78 23.50 -10.06 6.15
C THR A 78 24.59 -9.07 6.59
N ALA A 79 24.71 -7.96 5.89
CA ALA A 79 25.66 -6.91 6.22
C ALA A 79 25.20 -6.02 7.39
N LYS A 80 23.89 -6.02 7.69
CA LYS A 80 23.22 -5.16 8.69
C LYS A 80 23.41 -3.66 8.41
N ILE A 81 23.30 -3.29 7.14
CA ILE A 81 23.58 -1.93 6.66
C ILE A 81 22.36 -1.41 5.89
N TRP A 82 22.03 -0.14 6.12
CA TRP A 82 21.03 0.60 5.37
C TRP A 82 21.65 1.35 4.18
N THR A 83 20.90 1.44 3.10
CA THR A 83 21.19 2.30 1.94
C THR A 83 19.97 3.17 1.67
N TRP A 84 20.14 4.49 1.64
CA TRP A 84 19.14 5.39 1.08
C TRP A 84 19.20 5.33 -0.44
N VAL A 85 18.16 4.80 -1.07
CA VAL A 85 18.19 4.43 -2.50
C VAL A 85 17.59 5.52 -3.38
N SER A 86 16.46 6.11 -2.98
CA SER A 86 15.70 7.09 -3.78
C SER A 86 14.90 8.02 -2.87
N GLY A 87 14.26 9.03 -3.45
CA GLY A 87 13.44 9.99 -2.75
C GLY A 87 14.22 11.08 -2.02
N SER A 88 13.54 11.87 -1.22
CA SER A 88 14.08 13.03 -0.50
C SER A 88 14.25 12.74 0.99
N SER A 89 15.18 13.42 1.63
CA SER A 89 15.26 13.47 3.10
C SER A 89 14.30 14.50 3.72
N ALA A 90 13.73 15.41 2.92
CA ALA A 90 12.77 16.39 3.37
C ALA A 90 11.34 15.79 3.39
N VAL A 91 10.49 16.35 4.27
CA VAL A 91 9.08 15.96 4.35
C VAL A 91 8.24 16.64 3.27
N ASN A 92 7.06 16.07 3.01
CA ASN A 92 6.00 16.62 2.15
C ASN A 92 6.47 16.95 0.72
N THR A 93 7.41 16.17 0.20
CA THR A 93 7.92 16.35 -1.16
C THR A 93 6.92 15.85 -2.20
N LEU A 94 6.88 16.55 -3.33
CA LEU A 94 5.97 16.24 -4.42
C LEU A 94 6.38 14.98 -5.17
N GLY A 95 5.41 14.35 -5.84
CA GLY A 95 5.67 13.30 -6.80
C GLY A 95 6.25 13.85 -8.11
N VAL A 96 7.21 13.14 -8.67
CA VAL A 96 7.74 13.37 -10.02
C VAL A 96 7.35 12.18 -10.89
N TYR A 97 6.36 12.36 -11.75
CA TYR A 97 5.70 11.26 -12.46
C TYR A 97 6.31 10.92 -13.82
N GLY A 98 6.87 11.91 -14.51
CA GLY A 98 7.36 11.70 -15.87
C GLY A 98 6.25 11.26 -16.84
N THR A 99 6.61 10.37 -17.78
CA THR A 99 5.64 9.77 -18.72
C THR A 99 5.17 8.43 -18.20
N MET A 100 3.84 8.21 -18.16
CA MET A 100 3.26 6.94 -17.72
C MET A 100 3.84 5.75 -18.50
N GLY A 101 4.20 4.71 -17.78
CA GLY A 101 4.81 3.50 -18.33
C GLY A 101 6.30 3.62 -18.67
N THR A 102 6.94 4.78 -18.44
CA THR A 102 8.36 4.99 -18.72
C THR A 102 9.18 5.10 -17.44
N PRO A 103 10.10 4.15 -17.17
CA PRO A 103 11.02 4.25 -16.03
C PRO A 103 12.03 5.37 -16.25
N THR A 104 12.33 6.13 -15.22
CA THR A 104 13.42 7.11 -15.23
C THR A 104 13.99 7.30 -13.82
N ALA A 105 15.27 7.68 -13.74
CA ALA A 105 15.94 7.99 -12.48
C ALA A 105 15.35 9.22 -11.75
N SER A 106 14.61 10.08 -12.46
CA SER A 106 13.94 11.25 -11.88
C SER A 106 12.56 10.96 -11.34
N ASN A 107 11.94 9.85 -11.74
CA ASN A 107 10.62 9.48 -11.25
C ASN A 107 10.67 9.13 -9.76
N VAL A 108 9.77 9.69 -8.99
CA VAL A 108 9.65 9.39 -7.55
C VAL A 108 8.19 9.60 -7.12
N PRO A 109 7.56 8.63 -6.43
CA PRO A 109 6.26 8.87 -5.83
C PRO A 109 6.31 10.02 -4.81
N GLY A 110 5.24 10.79 -4.69
CA GLY A 110 5.15 11.85 -3.68
C GLY A 110 5.18 11.28 -2.26
N ALA A 111 5.55 12.12 -1.32
CA ALA A 111 5.60 11.80 0.10
C ALA A 111 4.22 11.33 0.58
N ARG A 112 4.15 10.14 1.22
CA ARG A 112 2.89 9.49 1.55
C ARG A 112 3.01 8.49 2.68
N ASP A 113 1.89 8.20 3.32
CA ASP A 113 1.68 7.10 4.26
C ASP A 113 0.47 6.23 3.87
N SER A 114 0.20 5.18 4.65
CA SER A 114 -0.99 4.32 4.49
C SER A 114 -1.19 3.70 3.10
N SER A 115 -0.12 3.66 2.29
CA SER A 115 -0.12 2.97 0.99
C SER A 115 -0.03 1.46 1.19
N VAL A 116 -0.36 0.71 0.14
CA VAL A 116 -0.11 -0.74 0.08
C VAL A 116 0.99 -1.07 -0.92
N GLY A 117 1.61 -2.23 -0.74
CA GLY A 117 2.68 -2.65 -1.63
C GLY A 117 2.78 -4.16 -1.83
N TRP A 118 3.39 -4.55 -2.95
CA TRP A 118 3.61 -5.94 -3.37
C TRP A 118 5.04 -6.12 -3.88
N THR A 119 5.56 -7.34 -3.79
CA THR A 119 6.78 -7.75 -4.51
C THR A 119 6.38 -8.77 -5.55
N ASP A 120 6.58 -8.46 -6.84
CA ASP A 120 6.21 -9.38 -7.91
C ASP A 120 7.20 -10.54 -8.07
N SER A 121 6.83 -11.49 -8.95
CA SER A 121 7.67 -12.65 -9.24
C SER A 121 8.99 -12.29 -9.93
N SER A 122 9.15 -11.09 -10.48
CA SER A 122 10.40 -10.55 -11.02
C SER A 122 11.26 -9.88 -9.94
N GLY A 123 10.70 -9.59 -8.78
CA GLY A 123 11.34 -8.91 -7.65
C GLY A 123 11.19 -7.39 -7.71
N ASN A 124 10.32 -6.87 -8.58
CA ASN A 124 9.97 -5.46 -8.57
C ASN A 124 9.05 -5.16 -7.38
N LEU A 125 9.15 -3.95 -6.87
CA LEU A 125 8.37 -3.47 -5.73
C LEU A 125 7.24 -2.57 -6.26
N TRP A 126 6.01 -2.91 -5.90
CA TRP A 126 4.82 -2.19 -6.33
C TRP A 126 4.25 -1.38 -5.18
N LEU A 127 3.75 -0.17 -5.47
CA LEU A 127 3.17 0.76 -4.51
C LEU A 127 1.86 1.31 -5.06
N PHE A 128 0.79 1.32 -4.26
CA PHE A 128 -0.49 1.90 -4.66
C PHE A 128 -1.05 2.83 -3.59
N GLY A 129 -1.51 4.00 -4.03
CA GLY A 129 -2.35 4.88 -3.24
C GLY A 129 -1.71 5.43 -1.96
N GLY A 130 -2.49 5.49 -0.89
CA GLY A 130 -2.14 6.11 0.38
C GLY A 130 -2.53 7.58 0.45
N TYR A 131 -2.32 8.21 1.60
CA TYR A 131 -2.49 9.63 1.80
C TYR A 131 -1.16 10.35 1.58
N GLY A 132 -1.11 11.31 0.66
CA GLY A 132 0.17 11.90 0.29
C GLY A 132 0.11 13.14 -0.59
N ASN A 133 1.28 13.56 -1.04
CA ASN A 133 1.46 14.71 -1.92
C ASN A 133 1.46 14.25 -3.39
N ASP A 134 0.67 14.92 -4.21
CA ASP A 134 0.62 14.72 -5.65
C ASP A 134 1.75 15.45 -6.40
N SER A 135 1.61 15.58 -7.72
CA SER A 135 2.56 16.34 -8.56
C SER A 135 2.39 17.86 -8.46
N THR A 136 1.32 18.38 -7.83
CA THR A 136 0.92 19.80 -7.85
C THR A 136 0.94 20.50 -6.49
N SER A 137 1.50 19.86 -5.46
CA SER A 137 1.49 20.30 -4.06
C SER A 137 0.15 20.13 -3.34
N THR A 138 -0.78 19.35 -3.90
CA THR A 138 -2.02 19.01 -3.21
C THR A 138 -1.80 17.75 -2.39
N GLN A 139 -2.26 17.78 -1.13
CA GLN A 139 -2.20 16.63 -0.23
C GLN A 139 -3.58 16.00 -0.11
N GLY A 140 -3.65 14.68 -0.22
CA GLY A 140 -4.89 13.90 -0.14
C GLY A 140 -4.64 12.45 -0.50
N ASP A 141 -5.73 11.68 -0.61
CA ASP A 141 -5.63 10.28 -1.00
C ASP A 141 -5.32 10.15 -2.49
N LEU A 142 -4.53 9.15 -2.79
CA LEU A 142 -3.94 8.89 -4.09
C LEU A 142 -4.47 7.56 -4.66
N ASN A 143 -4.43 7.41 -5.98
CA ASN A 143 -4.75 6.18 -6.69
C ASN A 143 -3.70 5.78 -7.72
N ASP A 144 -2.54 6.39 -7.63
CA ASP A 144 -1.41 6.09 -8.50
C ASP A 144 -0.79 4.73 -8.17
N LEU A 145 -0.46 3.98 -9.21
CA LEU A 145 0.25 2.72 -9.13
C LEU A 145 1.66 2.92 -9.67
N TRP A 146 2.63 2.51 -8.88
CA TRP A 146 4.05 2.61 -9.17
C TRP A 146 4.73 1.25 -9.13
N GLU A 147 5.71 1.07 -9.99
CA GLU A 147 6.65 -0.05 -9.99
C GLU A 147 8.06 0.48 -9.75
N PHE A 148 8.78 -0.09 -8.81
CA PHE A 148 10.22 0.16 -8.61
C PHE A 148 11.02 -1.08 -8.98
N SER A 149 12.01 -0.89 -9.85
CA SER A 149 12.96 -1.94 -10.21
C SER A 149 14.21 -1.86 -9.31
N PRO A 150 14.45 -2.83 -8.42
CA PRO A 150 15.69 -2.87 -7.64
C PRO A 150 16.96 -2.99 -8.48
N THR A 151 16.84 -3.48 -9.71
CA THR A 151 17.96 -3.65 -10.66
C THR A 151 18.39 -2.32 -11.27
N THR A 152 17.45 -1.55 -11.84
CA THR A 152 17.75 -0.24 -12.46
C THR A 152 17.73 0.89 -11.45
N LYS A 153 17.08 0.68 -10.28
CA LYS A 153 16.81 1.68 -9.24
C LYS A 153 15.94 2.83 -9.75
N GLU A 154 15.00 2.53 -10.61
CA GLU A 154 14.10 3.48 -11.22
C GLU A 154 12.64 3.18 -10.85
N TRP A 155 11.86 4.25 -10.69
CA TRP A 155 10.41 4.19 -10.55
C TRP A 155 9.74 4.34 -11.90
N THR A 156 8.65 3.60 -12.11
CA THR A 156 7.72 3.74 -13.23
C THR A 156 6.34 4.08 -12.68
N TRP A 157 5.75 5.19 -13.10
CA TRP A 157 4.33 5.44 -12.90
C TRP A 157 3.53 4.59 -13.89
N VAL A 158 2.77 3.62 -13.41
CA VAL A 158 2.13 2.58 -14.24
C VAL A 158 0.67 2.91 -14.55
N SER A 159 -0.07 3.42 -13.57
CA SER A 159 -1.52 3.66 -13.69
C SER A 159 -1.97 4.69 -12.66
N GLY A 160 -3.24 5.11 -12.75
CA GLY A 160 -3.84 6.08 -11.85
C GLY A 160 -3.49 7.53 -12.18
N SER A 161 -3.88 8.46 -11.32
CA SER A 161 -3.68 9.89 -11.52
C SER A 161 -2.40 10.39 -10.86
N ASN A 162 -1.84 11.45 -11.42
CA ASN A 162 -0.74 12.20 -10.82
C ASN A 162 -1.24 13.39 -9.96
N THR A 163 -2.55 13.55 -9.79
CA THR A 163 -3.17 14.61 -8.99
C THR A 163 -4.21 14.06 -8.03
N VAL A 164 -4.29 14.66 -6.85
CA VAL A 164 -5.36 14.43 -5.87
C VAL A 164 -6.70 14.88 -6.45
N GLY A 165 -7.78 14.19 -6.07
CA GLY A 165 -9.14 14.57 -6.49
C GLY A 165 -9.46 14.30 -7.96
N SER A 166 -8.73 13.41 -8.60
CA SER A 166 -8.89 13.02 -10.03
C SER A 166 -10.19 12.29 -10.36
N GLY A 167 -11.12 12.21 -9.43
CA GLY A 167 -12.44 11.62 -9.62
C GLY A 167 -12.63 10.25 -8.94
N PRO A 168 -13.84 9.69 -9.06
CA PRO A 168 -14.17 8.39 -8.48
C PRO A 168 -13.44 7.25 -9.20
N ALA A 169 -13.48 6.05 -8.60
CA ALA A 169 -13.05 4.82 -9.26
C ALA A 169 -13.77 4.61 -10.61
N VAL A 170 -13.07 4.07 -11.57
CA VAL A 170 -13.64 3.61 -12.84
C VAL A 170 -13.76 2.08 -12.79
N TYR A 171 -14.95 1.57 -12.49
CA TYR A 171 -15.17 0.16 -12.22
C TYR A 171 -15.27 -0.68 -13.50
N GLY A 172 -15.76 -0.11 -14.60
CA GLY A 172 -16.06 -0.87 -15.81
C GLY A 172 -17.10 -1.96 -15.59
N THR A 173 -16.95 -3.08 -16.29
CA THR A 173 -17.80 -4.28 -16.11
C THR A 173 -17.14 -5.23 -15.12
N LYS A 174 -17.88 -5.71 -14.12
CA LYS A 174 -17.39 -6.64 -13.11
C LYS A 174 -16.83 -7.92 -13.74
N GLY A 175 -15.61 -8.28 -13.33
CA GLY A 175 -14.88 -9.44 -13.87
C GLY A 175 -14.22 -9.21 -15.23
N VAL A 176 -14.24 -7.97 -15.76
CA VAL A 176 -13.64 -7.66 -17.06
C VAL A 176 -12.48 -6.67 -16.87
N ALA A 177 -11.26 -7.09 -17.24
CA ALA A 177 -10.09 -6.23 -17.27
C ALA A 177 -10.23 -5.16 -18.36
N ALA A 178 -9.80 -3.95 -18.08
CA ALA A 178 -9.72 -2.88 -19.06
C ALA A 178 -8.70 -1.82 -18.68
N ALA A 179 -8.04 -1.22 -19.68
CA ALA A 179 -7.07 -0.14 -19.47
C ALA A 179 -7.69 1.13 -18.84
N SER A 180 -9.01 1.31 -18.95
CA SER A 180 -9.72 2.42 -18.31
C SER A 180 -10.08 2.16 -16.86
N ASN A 181 -10.06 0.90 -16.41
CA ASN A 181 -10.42 0.57 -15.04
C ASN A 181 -9.36 1.11 -14.07
N THR A 182 -9.81 1.68 -12.98
CA THR A 182 -8.90 2.14 -11.92
C THR A 182 -9.61 2.17 -10.57
N PRO A 183 -9.01 1.62 -9.51
CA PRO A 183 -9.52 1.83 -8.17
C PRO A 183 -9.51 3.34 -7.82
N GLY A 184 -10.47 3.77 -7.02
CA GLY A 184 -10.49 5.13 -6.49
C GLY A 184 -9.33 5.39 -5.53
N ALA A 185 -9.01 6.65 -5.32
CA ALA A 185 -8.02 7.10 -4.35
C ALA A 185 -8.37 6.58 -2.95
N ARG A 186 -7.39 5.99 -2.27
CA ARG A 186 -7.60 5.34 -0.97
C ARG A 186 -6.32 5.07 -0.19
N GLY A 187 -6.44 5.05 1.13
CA GLY A 187 -5.42 4.58 2.05
C GLY A 187 -5.89 3.39 2.90
N SER A 188 -4.97 2.79 3.63
CA SER A 188 -5.23 1.72 4.61
C SER A 188 -5.96 0.49 4.05
N SER A 189 -5.82 0.23 2.76
CA SER A 189 -6.34 -0.96 2.08
C SER A 189 -5.58 -2.21 2.50
N VAL A 190 -6.13 -3.37 2.13
CA VAL A 190 -5.45 -4.66 2.27
C VAL A 190 -4.97 -5.14 0.91
N SER A 191 -3.84 -5.84 0.88
CA SER A 191 -3.21 -6.28 -0.35
C SER A 191 -2.69 -7.71 -0.29
N TRP A 192 -2.69 -8.40 -1.45
CA TRP A 192 -2.13 -9.73 -1.64
C TRP A 192 -1.47 -9.84 -3.02
N ILE A 193 -0.66 -10.85 -3.19
CA ILE A 193 -0.19 -11.32 -4.49
C ILE A 193 -0.61 -12.80 -4.63
N ASP A 194 -1.21 -13.15 -5.75
CA ASP A 194 -1.60 -14.54 -6.00
C ASP A 194 -0.45 -15.37 -6.61
N GLY A 195 -0.70 -16.68 -6.79
CA GLY A 195 0.28 -17.60 -7.37
C GLY A 195 0.62 -17.33 -8.84
N SER A 196 -0.22 -16.54 -9.55
CA SER A 196 -0.01 -16.09 -10.93
C SER A 196 0.76 -14.78 -11.01
N GLY A 197 0.99 -14.11 -9.88
CA GLY A 197 1.68 -12.83 -9.78
C GLY A 197 0.77 -11.61 -9.98
N ASN A 198 -0.55 -11.78 -9.95
CA ASN A 198 -1.48 -10.65 -9.97
C ASN A 198 -1.52 -9.98 -8.59
N LEU A 199 -1.68 -8.65 -8.60
CA LEU A 199 -1.74 -7.83 -7.40
C LEU A 199 -3.19 -7.62 -7.00
N TRP A 200 -3.54 -7.93 -5.77
CA TRP A 200 -4.89 -7.84 -5.25
C TRP A 200 -5.02 -6.71 -4.23
N LEU A 201 -6.14 -5.98 -4.30
CA LEU A 201 -6.45 -4.84 -3.43
C LEU A 201 -7.88 -4.96 -2.91
N PHE A 202 -8.09 -4.76 -1.60
CA PHE A 202 -9.42 -4.79 -1.01
C PHE A 202 -9.63 -3.63 -0.03
N GLY A 203 -10.79 -3.00 -0.14
CA GLY A 203 -11.29 -2.04 0.84
C GLY A 203 -10.43 -0.79 0.99
N GLY A 204 -10.30 -0.34 2.22
CA GLY A 204 -9.60 0.89 2.59
C GLY A 204 -10.51 2.11 2.74
N ILE A 205 -9.94 3.22 3.17
CA ILE A 205 -10.60 4.50 3.36
C ILE A 205 -10.56 5.27 2.04
N PRO A 206 -11.70 5.62 1.43
CA PRO A 206 -11.71 6.36 0.18
C PRO A 206 -11.35 7.82 0.38
N GLY A 207 -10.46 8.33 -0.47
CA GLY A 207 -10.15 9.73 -0.58
C GLY A 207 -11.08 10.46 -1.53
N PHE A 208 -12.16 11.03 -1.03
CA PHE A 208 -12.97 11.92 -1.85
C PHE A 208 -13.14 13.27 -1.17
N LEU A 209 -12.89 14.33 -1.91
CA LEU A 209 -12.93 15.74 -1.52
C LEU A 209 -14.00 16.07 -0.47
N GLY A 210 -13.63 16.08 0.80
CA GLY A 210 -14.35 16.76 1.88
C GLY A 210 -15.73 16.22 2.27
N ILE A 211 -16.19 15.08 1.71
CA ILE A 211 -17.53 14.54 1.93
C ILE A 211 -17.50 13.27 2.80
N TYR A 212 -16.38 12.55 2.82
CA TYR A 212 -16.26 11.34 3.61
C TYR A 212 -15.49 11.62 4.91
N SER A 213 -16.10 11.17 6.00
CA SER A 213 -15.46 11.16 7.32
C SER A 213 -14.48 9.99 7.41
N PHE A 214 -13.66 9.96 8.44
CA PHE A 214 -12.84 8.80 8.81
C PHE A 214 -13.65 7.51 9.03
N GLU A 215 -14.96 7.55 8.89
CA GLU A 215 -15.91 6.44 9.01
C GLU A 215 -16.21 5.77 7.66
N SER A 216 -15.77 6.37 6.53
CA SER A 216 -16.07 5.81 5.21
C SER A 216 -15.10 4.70 4.87
N ASN A 217 -15.64 3.52 4.50
CA ASN A 217 -14.86 2.36 4.11
C ASN A 217 -15.40 1.73 2.83
N LEU A 218 -14.52 1.06 2.09
CA LEU A 218 -14.81 0.33 0.86
C LEU A 218 -14.81 -1.18 1.11
N ASN A 219 -15.49 -1.94 0.23
CA ASN A 219 -15.44 -3.40 0.19
C ASN A 219 -15.24 -3.95 -1.22
N ASP A 220 -14.78 -3.12 -2.12
CA ASP A 220 -14.46 -3.53 -3.48
C ASP A 220 -13.14 -4.33 -3.50
N LEU A 221 -13.15 -5.41 -4.27
CA LEU A 221 -11.99 -6.26 -4.53
C LEU A 221 -11.54 -6.04 -5.95
N TRP A 222 -10.27 -5.73 -6.11
CA TRP A 222 -9.61 -5.46 -7.37
C TRP A 222 -8.44 -6.40 -7.60
N GLU A 223 -8.22 -6.76 -8.84
CA GLU A 223 -7.07 -7.49 -9.34
C GLU A 223 -6.34 -6.61 -10.37
N PHE A 224 -5.03 -6.49 -10.27
CA PHE A 224 -4.18 -5.88 -11.28
C PHE A 224 -3.27 -6.94 -11.89
N SER A 225 -3.29 -7.02 -13.23
CA SER A 225 -2.37 -7.87 -13.97
C SER A 225 -1.12 -7.08 -14.39
N PRO A 226 0.07 -7.37 -13.83
CA PRO A 226 1.31 -6.72 -14.25
C PRO A 226 1.66 -6.96 -15.73
N THR A 227 1.17 -8.07 -16.30
CA THR A 227 1.40 -8.44 -17.70
C THR A 227 0.63 -7.53 -18.66
N ASN A 228 -0.66 -7.32 -18.40
CA ASN A 228 -1.54 -6.52 -19.25
C ASN A 228 -1.57 -5.05 -18.83
N LYS A 229 -1.13 -4.75 -17.60
CA LYS A 229 -1.21 -3.43 -16.94
C LYS A 229 -2.66 -2.93 -16.83
N GLU A 230 -3.58 -3.83 -16.54
CA GLU A 230 -5.01 -3.55 -16.45
C GLU A 230 -5.56 -3.97 -15.08
N TRP A 231 -6.53 -3.17 -14.59
CA TRP A 231 -7.31 -3.50 -13.41
C TRP A 231 -8.60 -4.22 -13.76
N THR A 232 -8.99 -5.16 -12.91
CA THR A 232 -10.29 -5.84 -12.92
C THR A 232 -11.02 -5.59 -11.61
N TRP A 233 -12.23 -5.04 -11.64
CA TRP A 233 -13.12 -5.07 -10.48
C TRP A 233 -13.72 -6.46 -10.33
N VAL A 234 -13.34 -7.19 -9.29
CA VAL A 234 -13.68 -8.61 -9.13
C VAL A 234 -14.91 -8.82 -8.26
N SER A 235 -15.01 -8.11 -7.13
CA SER A 235 -16.08 -8.31 -6.14
C SER A 235 -16.37 -7.03 -5.36
N GLY A 236 -17.33 -7.10 -4.45
CA GLY A 236 -17.76 -5.98 -3.64
C GLY A 236 -18.66 -4.99 -4.38
N ALA A 237 -18.90 -3.85 -3.78
CA ALA A 237 -19.75 -2.79 -4.31
C ALA A 237 -18.92 -1.70 -5.01
N ASN A 238 -19.53 -1.04 -5.98
CA ASN A 238 -18.98 0.13 -6.67
C ASN A 238 -19.56 1.45 -6.17
N THR A 239 -20.37 1.39 -5.12
CA THR A 239 -20.99 2.56 -4.49
C THR A 239 -21.05 2.39 -2.99
N ILE A 240 -21.05 3.51 -2.26
CA ILE A 240 -21.40 3.55 -0.85
C ILE A 240 -22.91 3.86 -0.75
N PRO A 241 -23.68 3.11 0.06
CA PRO A 241 -25.12 3.35 0.18
C PRO A 241 -25.44 4.76 0.67
N ALA A 242 -26.51 5.35 0.16
CA ALA A 242 -26.97 6.66 0.62
C ALA A 242 -27.30 6.63 2.13
N GLY A 243 -26.74 7.57 2.90
CA GLY A 243 -26.92 7.66 4.35
C GLY A 243 -26.07 6.65 5.16
N SER A 244 -25.14 5.95 4.50
CA SER A 244 -24.12 5.10 5.12
C SER A 244 -22.73 5.57 4.71
N TYR A 245 -21.71 5.11 5.42
CA TYR A 245 -20.31 5.36 5.10
C TYR A 245 -19.59 4.08 4.62
N GLY A 246 -20.30 2.95 4.48
CA GLY A 246 -19.76 1.70 3.99
C GLY A 246 -20.83 0.64 3.75
N GLN A 247 -20.45 -0.43 3.07
CA GLN A 247 -21.30 -1.58 2.81
C GLN A 247 -21.25 -2.57 3.96
N SER A 248 -22.42 -3.05 4.40
CA SER A 248 -22.50 -4.16 5.36
C SER A 248 -21.95 -5.45 4.78
N GLY A 249 -21.39 -6.31 5.63
CA GLY A 249 -20.95 -7.65 5.25
C GLY A 249 -22.13 -8.59 4.96
N VAL A 250 -21.98 -9.45 3.94
CA VAL A 250 -22.92 -10.55 3.63
C VAL A 250 -22.24 -11.88 3.94
N TYR A 251 -22.62 -12.51 5.05
CA TYR A 251 -21.87 -13.64 5.62
C TYR A 251 -22.30 -15.02 5.14
N GLY A 252 -23.57 -15.20 4.78
CA GLY A 252 -24.09 -16.52 4.42
C GLY A 252 -23.98 -17.55 5.57
N THR A 253 -23.65 -18.79 5.23
CA THR A 253 -23.44 -19.87 6.20
C THR A 253 -21.94 -20.04 6.46
N GLN A 254 -21.53 -20.03 7.73
CA GLN A 254 -20.12 -20.17 8.11
C GLN A 254 -19.51 -21.47 7.54
N GLY A 255 -18.34 -21.34 6.92
CA GLY A 255 -17.62 -22.43 6.28
C GLY A 255 -18.14 -22.83 4.89
N VAL A 256 -19.21 -22.19 4.39
CA VAL A 256 -19.80 -22.47 3.08
C VAL A 256 -19.48 -21.31 2.13
N ALA A 257 -18.76 -21.60 1.05
CA ALA A 257 -18.48 -20.62 0.01
C ALA A 257 -19.75 -20.33 -0.80
N ALA A 258 -20.03 -19.06 -1.06
CA ALA A 258 -21.13 -18.63 -1.92
C ALA A 258 -20.74 -17.32 -2.64
N ALA A 259 -21.20 -17.16 -3.88
CA ALA A 259 -20.94 -15.95 -4.69
C ALA A 259 -21.54 -14.67 -4.06
N SER A 260 -22.53 -14.82 -3.19
CA SER A 260 -23.16 -13.72 -2.46
C SER A 260 -22.37 -13.29 -1.22
N ASN A 261 -21.42 -14.12 -0.75
CA ASN A 261 -20.63 -13.78 0.44
C ASN A 261 -19.66 -12.65 0.11
N VAL A 262 -19.70 -11.57 0.88
CA VAL A 262 -18.81 -10.41 0.69
C VAL A 262 -18.46 -9.86 2.06
N PRO A 263 -17.18 -9.64 2.36
CA PRO A 263 -16.79 -8.94 3.58
C PRO A 263 -17.39 -7.53 3.62
N GLY A 264 -17.74 -7.06 4.81
CA GLY A 264 -18.15 -5.65 4.98
C GLY A 264 -17.01 -4.68 4.64
N ALA A 265 -17.38 -3.47 4.29
CA ALA A 265 -16.45 -2.38 4.02
C ALA A 265 -15.53 -2.14 5.23
N ARG A 266 -14.21 -2.08 5.02
CA ARG A 266 -13.22 -2.02 6.10
C ARG A 266 -11.88 -1.48 5.68
N ASP A 267 -11.13 -1.03 6.66
CA ASP A 267 -9.73 -0.64 6.57
C ASP A 267 -8.88 -1.35 7.64
N SER A 268 -7.57 -1.22 7.54
CA SER A 268 -6.59 -1.66 8.54
C SER A 268 -6.71 -3.14 8.95
N ALA A 269 -7.30 -3.98 8.10
CA ALA A 269 -7.35 -5.42 8.31
C ALA A 269 -5.96 -6.05 8.05
N VAL A 270 -5.77 -7.28 8.53
CA VAL A 270 -4.58 -8.06 8.24
C VAL A 270 -4.85 -9.13 7.19
N SER A 271 -3.81 -9.52 6.46
CA SER A 271 -3.93 -10.38 5.30
C SER A 271 -2.80 -11.39 5.18
N TRP A 272 -3.12 -12.54 4.59
CA TRP A 272 -2.17 -13.61 4.28
C TRP A 272 -2.53 -14.29 2.97
N VAL A 273 -1.53 -14.95 2.37
CA VAL A 273 -1.73 -15.95 1.30
C VAL A 273 -1.32 -17.30 1.86
N ASP A 274 -2.18 -18.30 1.71
CA ASP A 274 -1.82 -19.67 2.12
C ASP A 274 -1.02 -20.39 1.01
N PRO A 275 -0.39 -21.54 1.32
CA PRO A 275 0.37 -22.31 0.33
C PRO A 275 -0.44 -22.79 -0.88
N SER A 276 -1.76 -22.77 -0.80
CA SER A 276 -2.69 -23.12 -1.90
C SER A 276 -3.06 -21.91 -2.76
N GLY A 277 -2.55 -20.70 -2.43
CA GLY A 277 -2.82 -19.45 -3.13
C GLY A 277 -4.12 -18.75 -2.73
N ASN A 278 -4.81 -19.22 -1.67
CA ASN A 278 -6.00 -18.52 -1.19
C ASN A 278 -5.60 -17.22 -0.47
N LEU A 279 -6.42 -16.18 -0.68
CA LEU A 279 -6.27 -14.87 -0.04
C LEU A 279 -7.09 -14.87 1.26
N TRP A 280 -6.45 -14.55 2.37
CA TRP A 280 -7.07 -14.50 3.70
C TRP A 280 -7.12 -13.09 4.22
N LEU A 281 -8.24 -12.72 4.85
CA LEU A 281 -8.52 -11.41 5.43
C LEU A 281 -9.06 -11.60 6.85
N PHE A 282 -8.53 -10.84 7.82
CA PHE A 282 -9.01 -10.88 9.19
C PHE A 282 -9.20 -9.48 9.78
N GLY A 283 -10.37 -9.25 10.36
CA GLY A 283 -10.62 -8.09 11.20
C GLY A 283 -10.62 -6.75 10.48
N GLY A 284 -10.04 -5.75 11.12
CA GLY A 284 -10.04 -4.35 10.69
C GLY A 284 -11.16 -3.54 11.33
N LEU A 285 -11.15 -2.22 11.12
CA LEU A 285 -12.27 -1.34 11.46
C LEU A 285 -13.23 -1.32 10.25
N GLY A 286 -14.49 -1.69 10.45
CA GLY A 286 -15.41 -1.79 9.33
C GLY A 286 -16.85 -2.09 9.70
N TYR A 287 -17.66 -2.35 8.68
CA TYR A 287 -19.09 -2.55 8.77
C TYR A 287 -19.45 -4.02 8.94
N ASP A 288 -20.12 -4.36 10.01
CA ASP A 288 -20.65 -5.71 10.27
C ASP A 288 -21.89 -6.02 9.39
N SER A 289 -22.53 -7.18 9.64
CA SER A 289 -23.75 -7.58 8.92
C SER A 289 -24.98 -6.72 9.23
N THR A 290 -24.94 -5.93 10.31
CA THR A 290 -26.03 -5.03 10.72
C THR A 290 -25.86 -3.61 10.21
N GLY A 291 -24.70 -3.29 9.66
CA GLY A 291 -24.32 -1.96 9.21
C GLY A 291 -23.75 -1.08 10.33
N ALA A 292 -23.29 -1.67 11.41
CA ALA A 292 -22.58 -0.98 12.47
C ALA A 292 -21.07 -0.90 12.14
N LEU A 293 -20.45 0.26 12.32
CA LEU A 293 -19.00 0.45 12.24
C LEU A 293 -18.37 0.01 13.56
N VAL A 294 -17.58 -1.03 13.50
CA VAL A 294 -16.99 -1.70 14.69
C VAL A 294 -15.62 -2.31 14.36
N ASP A 295 -14.86 -2.65 15.41
CA ASP A 295 -13.70 -3.54 15.26
C ASP A 295 -14.18 -4.96 14.96
N LEU A 296 -13.74 -5.50 13.84
CA LEU A 296 -14.16 -6.79 13.32
C LEU A 296 -13.21 -7.91 13.77
N ASN A 297 -13.74 -9.14 13.90
CA ASN A 297 -12.97 -10.34 14.22
C ASN A 297 -13.29 -11.52 13.30
N ASP A 298 -13.89 -11.22 12.15
CA ASP A 298 -14.27 -12.19 11.14
C ASP A 298 -13.04 -12.58 10.28
N LEU A 299 -13.00 -13.85 9.89
CA LEU A 299 -11.98 -14.41 9.02
C LEU A 299 -12.60 -14.82 7.70
N TRP A 300 -12.09 -14.27 6.63
CA TRP A 300 -12.55 -14.53 5.26
C TRP A 300 -11.46 -15.19 4.42
N ARG A 301 -11.90 -16.03 3.50
CA ARG A 301 -11.04 -16.64 2.48
C ARG A 301 -11.63 -16.38 1.10
N TYR A 302 -10.82 -15.85 0.22
CA TYR A 302 -11.12 -15.73 -1.20
C TYR A 302 -10.22 -16.69 -1.98
N GLN A 303 -10.76 -17.36 -2.98
CA GLN A 303 -10.03 -18.26 -3.87
C GLN A 303 -10.04 -17.64 -5.26
N PRO A 304 -8.87 -17.13 -5.73
CA PRO A 304 -8.71 -16.56 -7.07
C PRO A 304 -8.99 -17.54 -8.21
#